data_a7d1de3c3fd3dc425442df9978b62ec1
#
_entry.id   a7d1de3c3fd3dc425442df9978b62ec1
#
_cell.length_a   1.000
_cell.length_b   1.000
_cell.length_c   1.000
_cell.angle_alpha   90.00
_cell.angle_beta   90.00
_cell.angle_gamma   90.00
#
_symmetry.space_group_name_H-M   'P 1'
#
loop_
_entity.id
_entity.type
_entity.pdbx_description
1 polymer ?
#
loop_
_entity_poly.entity_id
_entity_poly.type
_entity_poly.pdbx_seq_one_letter_code
_entity_poly.pdbx_strand_id
1 'polypeptide(L)'
;AGDPRQADRDINFQFFGRSVTDKNGRYVFKTIKPAAYGVRDDWQRPPHIHFKVYRRGFEDLTTQLYFSGDPLNVKDGIYNNIPEKNRKNVTVDFNLAIRLDSKLVKFIGDQFGQKKGIENSSSVGLFDIVINTVV
;
A
#
# COMPACT_ATOMS: atom_id res chain seq x y z
N ALA A 1 12.02 14.76 -7.95
CA ALA A 1 11.18 15.40 -8.94
C ALA A 1 9.82 15.61 -8.29
N GLY A 2 9.35 16.85 -8.20
CA GLY A 2 8.06 17.18 -7.63
C GLY A 2 6.94 16.68 -8.53
N ASP A 3 5.81 16.30 -7.90
CA ASP A 3 4.58 16.00 -8.59
C ASP A 3 4.13 17.23 -9.41
N PRO A 4 3.91 17.10 -10.72
CA PRO A 4 3.52 18.25 -11.56
C PRO A 4 2.15 18.82 -11.21
N ARG A 5 1.36 18.16 -10.36
CA ARG A 5 0.01 18.56 -9.96
C ARG A 5 -0.10 18.89 -8.47
N GLN A 6 0.87 19.58 -7.92
CA GLN A 6 0.80 19.99 -6.52
C GLN A 6 -0.46 20.80 -6.18
N ALA A 7 -1.01 21.53 -7.15
CA ALA A 7 -2.23 22.31 -6.98
C ALA A 7 -3.50 21.45 -6.75
N ASP A 8 -3.50 20.19 -7.20
CA ASP A 8 -4.66 19.28 -7.10
C ASP A 8 -4.64 18.46 -5.81
N ARG A 9 -3.67 18.68 -4.92
CA ARG A 9 -3.56 17.93 -3.67
C ARG A 9 -4.60 18.40 -2.65
N ASP A 10 -5.24 17.42 -2.01
CA ASP A 10 -6.04 17.69 -0.81
C ASP A 10 -5.11 18.15 0.33
N ILE A 11 -5.21 19.43 0.69
CA ILE A 11 -4.38 20.04 1.75
C ILE A 11 -4.63 19.44 3.14
N ASN A 12 -5.75 18.71 3.32
CA ASN A 12 -6.11 18.06 4.57
C ASN A 12 -5.57 16.62 4.68
N PHE A 13 -4.94 16.09 3.61
CA PHE A 13 -4.34 14.77 3.61
C PHE A 13 -2.82 14.87 3.63
N GLN A 14 -2.17 14.18 4.58
CA GLN A 14 -0.71 14.33 4.77
C GLN A 14 0.16 13.61 3.73
N PHE A 15 -0.40 12.77 2.86
CA PHE A 15 0.28 12.02 1.78
C PHE A 15 1.47 11.13 2.20
N PHE A 16 1.77 11.09 3.46
CA PHE A 16 2.91 10.38 4.03
C PHE A 16 2.52 9.77 5.37
N GLY A 17 3.00 8.55 5.62
CA GLY A 17 2.81 7.87 6.88
C GLY A 17 3.99 6.96 7.20
N ARG A 18 4.14 6.61 8.46
CA ARG A 18 5.15 5.68 8.94
C ARG A 18 4.50 4.67 9.87
N SER A 19 4.85 3.39 9.68
CA SER A 19 4.51 2.31 10.59
C SER A 19 5.79 1.56 10.97
N VAL A 20 5.90 1.18 12.22
CA VAL A 20 7.02 0.36 12.71
C VAL A 20 6.49 -1.04 12.93
N THR A 21 7.21 -2.04 12.45
CA THR A 21 6.83 -3.44 12.64
C THR A 21 6.93 -3.84 14.11
N ASP A 22 6.03 -4.70 14.56
CA ASP A 22 6.14 -5.35 15.86
C ASP A 22 7.22 -6.46 15.84
N LYS A 23 7.39 -7.15 16.96
CA LYS A 23 8.34 -8.26 17.10
C LYS A 23 8.11 -9.45 16.16
N ASN A 24 6.92 -9.54 15.57
CA ASN A 24 6.52 -10.56 14.59
C ASN A 24 6.63 -10.07 13.15
N GLY A 25 7.18 -8.86 12.93
CA GLY A 25 7.27 -8.23 11.62
C GLY A 25 5.96 -7.65 11.09
N ARG A 26 4.89 -7.56 11.91
CA ARG A 26 3.60 -7.04 11.50
C ARG A 26 3.58 -5.52 11.54
N TYR A 27 2.98 -4.92 10.53
CA TYR A 27 2.73 -3.49 10.43
C TYR A 27 1.28 -3.23 10.04
N VAL A 28 0.80 -2.04 10.29
CA VAL A 28 -0.52 -1.59 9.84
C VAL A 28 -0.52 -0.08 9.64
N PHE A 29 -1.27 0.38 8.68
CA PHE A 29 -1.59 1.80 8.52
C PHE A 29 -2.99 1.93 7.93
N LYS A 30 -3.62 3.08 8.17
CA LYS A 30 -4.91 3.46 7.61
C LYS A 30 -4.68 4.57 6.58
N THR A 31 -5.29 4.44 5.42
CA THR A 31 -5.18 5.41 4.34
C THR A 31 -6.44 5.44 3.49
N ILE A 32 -6.51 6.39 2.59
CA ILE A 32 -7.50 6.41 1.51
C ILE A 32 -6.91 5.72 0.27
N LYS A 33 -7.76 5.20 -0.61
CA LYS A 33 -7.32 4.75 -1.93
C LYS A 33 -6.86 5.96 -2.75
N PRO A 34 -5.61 5.98 -3.26
CA PRO A 34 -5.15 7.06 -4.11
C PRO A 34 -5.96 7.14 -5.41
N ALA A 35 -6.00 8.32 -6.00
CA ALA A 35 -6.52 8.49 -7.35
C ALA A 35 -5.49 8.04 -8.41
N ALA A 36 -5.97 7.63 -9.58
CA ALA A 36 -5.15 7.53 -10.77
C ALA A 36 -4.68 8.93 -11.19
N TYR A 37 -3.49 9.04 -11.77
CA TYR A 37 -2.98 10.33 -12.23
C TYR A 37 -2.26 10.22 -13.57
N GLY A 38 -2.36 11.28 -14.39
CA GLY A 38 -1.64 11.36 -15.66
C GLY A 38 -0.18 11.74 -15.45
N VAL A 39 0.71 11.07 -16.13
CA VAL A 39 2.14 11.40 -16.20
C VAL A 39 2.42 12.24 -17.44
N ARG A 40 1.78 11.89 -18.56
CA ARG A 40 1.82 12.57 -19.85
C ARG A 40 0.42 12.45 -20.50
N ASP A 41 0.22 13.11 -21.60
CA ASP A 41 -1.08 13.13 -22.32
C ASP A 41 -1.61 11.73 -22.66
N ASP A 42 -0.69 10.79 -22.93
CA ASP A 42 -0.98 9.41 -23.34
C ASP A 42 -0.75 8.37 -22.26
N TRP A 43 -0.28 8.77 -21.06
CA TRP A 43 0.04 7.84 -19.99
C TRP A 43 -0.56 8.24 -18.65
N GLN A 44 -1.52 7.44 -18.21
CA GLN A 44 -2.13 7.53 -16.90
C GLN A 44 -1.67 6.35 -16.03
N ARG A 45 -1.19 6.63 -14.83
CA ARG A 45 -0.83 5.61 -13.86
C ARG A 45 -2.03 5.17 -13.03
N PRO A 46 -2.14 3.87 -12.70
CA PRO A 46 -3.15 3.36 -11.79
C PRO A 46 -2.99 3.93 -10.38
N PRO A 47 -4.02 3.86 -9.54
CA PRO A 47 -3.88 4.01 -8.11
C PRO A 47 -2.80 3.08 -7.57
N HIS A 48 -1.83 3.62 -6.81
CA HIS A 48 -0.77 2.84 -6.17
C HIS A 48 -0.24 3.55 -4.93
N ILE A 49 0.38 2.79 -4.05
CA ILE A 49 0.99 3.30 -2.82
C ILE A 49 2.47 2.94 -2.83
N HIS A 50 3.33 3.93 -2.68
CA HIS A 50 4.76 3.70 -2.54
C HIS A 50 5.11 3.23 -1.14
N PHE A 51 5.91 2.19 -1.05
CA PHE A 51 6.50 1.69 0.19
C PHE A 51 8.01 1.84 0.16
N LYS A 52 8.54 2.41 1.23
CA LYS A 52 9.97 2.38 1.51
C LYS A 52 10.16 1.64 2.82
N VAL A 53 10.92 0.57 2.77
CA VAL A 53 11.20 -0.27 3.93
C VAL A 53 12.62 -0.01 4.40
N TYR A 54 12.75 0.24 5.69
CA TYR A 54 14.03 0.53 6.32
C TYR A 54 14.32 -0.50 7.39
N ARG A 55 15.57 -0.92 7.47
CA ARG A 55 16.10 -1.77 8.52
C ARG A 55 17.38 -1.16 9.07
N ARG A 56 17.48 -1.02 10.39
CA ARG A 56 18.66 -0.45 11.05
C ARG A 56 19.09 0.91 10.48
N GLY A 57 18.12 1.72 10.04
CA GLY A 57 18.39 3.04 9.48
C GLY A 57 18.74 3.08 7.99
N PHE A 58 18.86 1.94 7.33
CA PHE A 58 19.15 1.86 5.90
C PHE A 58 17.88 1.49 5.12
N GLU A 59 17.71 2.10 3.93
CA GLU A 59 16.65 1.71 3.00
C GLU A 59 17.01 0.33 2.41
N ASP A 60 16.17 -0.68 2.70
CA ASP A 60 16.36 -2.04 2.20
C ASP A 60 15.57 -2.31 0.92
N LEU A 61 14.40 -1.68 0.78
CA LEU A 61 13.51 -1.94 -0.34
C LEU A 61 12.64 -0.72 -0.64
N THR A 62 12.54 -0.38 -1.91
CA THR A 62 11.49 0.48 -2.44
C THR A 62 10.58 -0.31 -3.36
N THR A 63 9.29 -0.32 -3.08
CA THR A 63 8.28 -1.03 -3.87
C THR A 63 6.98 -0.24 -3.96
N GLN A 64 6.01 -0.76 -4.70
CA GLN A 64 4.68 -0.19 -4.86
C GLN A 64 3.63 -1.26 -4.63
N LEU A 65 2.53 -0.88 -4.00
CA LEU A 65 1.32 -1.68 -3.90
C LEU A 65 0.34 -1.19 -4.97
N TYR A 66 -0.20 -2.12 -5.73
CA TYR A 66 -1.25 -1.90 -6.72
C TYR A 66 -2.58 -2.50 -6.25
N PHE A 67 -3.68 -1.92 -6.71
CA PHE A 67 -5.03 -2.39 -6.36
C PHE A 67 -5.49 -3.42 -7.39
N SER A 68 -5.91 -4.60 -6.92
CA SER A 68 -6.42 -5.67 -7.78
C SER A 68 -7.66 -5.22 -8.55
N GLY A 69 -7.77 -5.66 -9.79
CA GLY A 69 -8.93 -5.34 -10.65
C GLY A 69 -8.91 -3.94 -11.25
N ASP A 70 -7.92 -3.10 -10.96
CA ASP A 70 -7.83 -1.79 -11.59
C ASP A 70 -7.41 -1.92 -13.07
N PRO A 71 -8.22 -1.42 -14.03
CA PRO A 71 -7.97 -1.60 -15.45
C PRO A 71 -6.73 -0.86 -15.97
N LEU A 72 -6.22 0.11 -15.21
CA LEU A 72 -5.01 0.83 -15.57
C LEU A 72 -3.72 0.06 -15.25
N ASN A 73 -3.78 -0.97 -14.40
CA ASN A 73 -2.60 -1.77 -14.07
C ASN A 73 -1.94 -2.33 -15.33
N VAL A 74 -2.73 -2.92 -16.22
CA VAL A 74 -2.22 -3.54 -17.46
C VAL A 74 -1.72 -2.53 -18.50
N LYS A 75 -2.02 -1.24 -18.30
CA LYS A 75 -1.55 -0.14 -19.14
C LYS A 75 -0.34 0.59 -18.56
N ASP A 76 0.01 0.31 -17.30
CA ASP A 76 1.13 0.96 -16.63
C ASP A 76 2.47 0.30 -16.99
N GLY A 77 3.36 1.07 -17.61
CA GLY A 77 4.70 0.58 -17.99
C GLY A 77 5.51 0.09 -16.80
N ILE A 78 5.35 0.70 -15.62
CA ILE A 78 6.08 0.28 -14.41
C ILE A 78 5.56 -1.07 -13.91
N TYR A 79 4.24 -1.24 -13.87
CA TYR A 79 3.63 -2.53 -13.52
C TYR A 79 4.01 -3.63 -14.52
N ASN A 80 4.02 -3.32 -15.79
CA ASN A 80 4.34 -4.28 -16.85
C ASN A 80 5.82 -4.70 -16.87
N ASN A 81 6.71 -3.88 -16.33
CA ASN A 81 8.13 -4.25 -16.15
C ASN A 81 8.32 -5.28 -15.03
N ILE A 82 7.32 -5.49 -14.18
CA ILE A 82 7.35 -6.56 -13.16
C ILE A 82 7.08 -7.89 -13.89
N PRO A 83 7.95 -8.91 -13.74
CA PRO A 83 7.69 -10.23 -14.30
C PRO A 83 6.30 -10.74 -13.87
N GLU A 84 5.53 -11.27 -14.81
CA GLU A 84 4.12 -11.64 -14.60
C GLU A 84 3.91 -12.51 -13.33
N LYS A 85 4.77 -13.51 -13.15
CA LYS A 85 4.76 -14.39 -11.97
C LYS A 85 4.89 -13.64 -10.63
N ASN A 86 5.47 -12.43 -10.64
CA ASN A 86 5.73 -11.62 -9.45
C ASN A 86 4.67 -10.53 -9.23
N ARG A 87 3.81 -10.23 -10.22
CA ARG A 87 2.79 -9.17 -10.11
C ARG A 87 1.83 -9.41 -8.96
N LYS A 88 1.52 -10.69 -8.67
CA LYS A 88 0.68 -11.06 -7.51
C LYS A 88 1.27 -10.60 -6.17
N ASN A 89 2.59 -10.44 -6.07
CA ASN A 89 3.27 -10.03 -4.83
C ASN A 89 3.13 -8.52 -4.55
N VAL A 90 2.73 -7.75 -5.54
CA VAL A 90 2.54 -6.30 -5.44
C VAL A 90 1.08 -5.86 -5.68
N THR A 91 0.20 -6.80 -5.96
CA THR A 91 -1.21 -6.54 -6.26
C THR A 91 -2.08 -7.04 -5.12
N VAL A 92 -2.81 -6.15 -4.48
CA VAL A 92 -3.61 -6.43 -3.28
C VAL A 92 -5.09 -6.31 -3.60
N ASP A 93 -5.85 -7.33 -3.21
CA ASP A 93 -7.31 -7.31 -3.28
C ASP A 93 -7.92 -6.81 -1.98
N PHE A 94 -8.56 -5.66 -2.04
CA PHE A 94 -9.27 -5.04 -0.92
C PHE A 94 -10.75 -5.43 -0.87
N ASN A 95 -11.24 -6.19 -1.85
CA ASN A 95 -12.63 -6.66 -1.91
C ASN A 95 -12.80 -8.05 -1.31
N LEU A 96 -11.70 -8.75 -1.04
CA LEU A 96 -11.77 -10.02 -0.32
C LEU A 96 -12.31 -9.77 1.07
N ALA A 97 -13.38 -10.49 1.42
CA ALA A 97 -13.83 -10.62 2.80
C ALA A 97 -12.76 -11.38 3.59
N ILE A 98 -11.74 -10.66 4.02
CA ILE A 98 -10.69 -11.24 4.86
C ILE A 98 -11.36 -11.58 6.19
N ARG A 99 -11.43 -12.86 6.51
CA ARG A 99 -11.72 -13.30 7.87
C ARG A 99 -10.52 -12.91 8.72
N LEU A 100 -10.61 -11.73 9.30
CA LEU A 100 -9.65 -11.29 10.28
C LEU A 100 -9.79 -12.20 11.49
N ASP A 101 -8.75 -12.96 11.80
CA ASP A 101 -8.74 -13.70 13.07
C ASP A 101 -8.69 -12.71 14.25
N SER A 102 -9.03 -13.18 15.44
CA SER A 102 -9.09 -12.35 16.64
C SER A 102 -7.75 -11.68 16.98
N LYS A 103 -6.62 -12.30 16.63
CA LYS A 103 -5.28 -11.77 16.86
C LYS A 103 -4.99 -10.58 15.94
N LEU A 104 -5.41 -10.67 14.69
CA LEU A 104 -5.22 -9.60 13.71
C LEU A 104 -6.15 -8.42 14.03
N VAL A 105 -7.41 -8.69 14.39
CA VAL A 105 -8.35 -7.66 14.85
C VAL A 105 -7.80 -6.92 16.07
N LYS A 106 -7.28 -7.65 17.06
CA LYS A 106 -6.64 -7.05 18.23
C LYS A 106 -5.43 -6.20 17.84
N PHE A 107 -4.54 -6.71 16.99
CA PHE A 107 -3.36 -5.98 16.55
C PHE A 107 -3.73 -4.64 15.87
N ILE A 108 -4.72 -4.65 14.96
CA ILE A 108 -5.20 -3.44 14.29
C ILE A 108 -5.80 -2.46 15.32
N GLY A 109 -6.63 -2.96 16.23
CA GLY A 109 -7.24 -2.15 17.29
C GLY A 109 -6.22 -1.51 18.22
N ASP A 110 -5.20 -2.25 18.62
CA ASP A 110 -4.11 -1.74 19.47
C ASP A 110 -3.33 -0.60 18.79
N GLN A 111 -3.15 -0.66 17.48
CA GLN A 111 -2.43 0.37 16.73
C GLN A 111 -3.21 1.67 16.56
N PHE A 112 -4.53 1.60 16.43
CA PHE A 112 -5.37 2.77 16.17
C PHE A 112 -6.14 3.26 17.40
N GLY A 113 -5.94 2.65 18.57
CA GLY A 113 -6.63 3.04 19.80
C GLY A 113 -8.15 2.84 19.74
N GLN A 114 -8.66 2.07 18.81
CA GLN A 114 -10.08 1.87 18.61
C GLN A 114 -10.57 0.66 19.42
N LYS A 115 -11.43 0.92 20.38
CA LYS A 115 -12.24 -0.11 21.04
C LYS A 115 -13.41 -0.60 20.17
N LYS A 116 -13.73 0.08 19.08
CA LYS A 116 -14.76 -0.30 18.10
C LYS A 116 -14.06 -0.88 16.88
N GLY A 117 -14.49 -2.07 16.46
CA GLY A 117 -13.93 -2.80 15.35
C GLY A 117 -13.78 -1.95 14.08
N ILE A 118 -13.13 -2.51 13.08
CA ILE A 118 -13.02 -1.93 11.74
C ILE A 118 -14.42 -1.50 11.32
N GLU A 119 -14.60 -0.20 11.08
CA GLU A 119 -15.89 0.33 10.67
C GLU A 119 -16.37 -0.40 9.43
N ASN A 120 -17.68 -0.70 9.35
CA ASN A 120 -18.29 -1.49 8.27
C ASN A 120 -18.03 -0.97 6.85
N SER A 121 -17.47 0.23 6.70
CA SER A 121 -17.12 0.87 5.42
C SER A 121 -15.64 0.75 5.05
N SER A 122 -14.80 0.13 5.91
CA SER A 122 -13.37 0.02 5.64
C SER A 122 -13.05 -1.30 4.97
N SER A 123 -12.29 -1.24 3.88
CA SER A 123 -11.70 -2.42 3.24
C SER A 123 -10.31 -2.69 3.83
N VAL A 124 -9.95 -3.96 3.96
CA VAL A 124 -8.64 -4.40 4.46
C VAL A 124 -7.93 -5.15 3.36
N GLY A 125 -6.69 -4.78 3.10
CA GLY A 125 -5.80 -5.50 2.20
C GLY A 125 -4.60 -6.05 2.97
N LEU A 126 -4.11 -7.22 2.58
CA LEU A 126 -2.87 -7.81 3.10
C LEU A 126 -1.76 -7.60 2.09
N PHE A 127 -0.64 -7.05 2.55
CA PHE A 127 0.53 -6.83 1.73
C PHE A 127 1.78 -7.31 2.46
N ASP A 128 2.28 -8.48 2.03
CA ASP A 128 3.50 -9.06 2.56
C ASP A 128 4.72 -8.49 1.85
N ILE A 129 5.65 -7.97 2.64
CA ILE A 129 6.92 -7.43 2.14
C ILE A 129 8.05 -8.35 2.62
N VAL A 130 8.68 -9.03 1.68
CA VAL A 130 9.81 -9.92 1.98
C VAL A 130 11.11 -9.18 1.71
N ILE A 131 11.93 -9.07 2.75
CA ILE A 131 13.28 -8.52 2.67
C ILE A 131 14.25 -9.68 2.72
N ASN A 132 15.04 -9.87 1.68
CA ASN A 132 16.10 -10.87 1.69
C ASN A 132 17.18 -10.45 2.68
N THR A 133 17.33 -11.21 3.75
CA THR A 133 18.52 -11.12 4.59
C THR A 133 19.67 -11.80 3.86
N VAL A 134 20.61 -11.02 3.35
CA VAL A 134 21.94 -11.59 3.05
C VAL A 134 22.54 -11.94 4.39
N VAL A 135 22.65 -13.23 4.64
CA VAL A 135 23.37 -13.76 5.81
C VAL A 135 24.86 -13.59 5.58
#